data_5d672a8485e671cfe0ae398df78fafa8
#
_entry.id   5d672a8485e671cfe0ae398df78fafa8
#
_cell.length_a   1.000
_cell.length_b   1.000
_cell.length_c   1.000
_cell.angle_alpha   90.00
_cell.angle_beta   90.00
_cell.angle_gamma   90.00
#
_symmetry.space_group_name_H-M   'P 1'
#
loop_
_entity.id
_entity.type
_entity.pdbx_description
1 polymer ?
#
loop_
_entity_poly.entity_id
_entity_poly.type
_entity_poly.pdbx_seq_one_letter_code
_entity_poly.pdbx_strand_id
1 'polypeptide(L)'
;MVDFGSVLVKFWIHISKEEQLTRFQGRQETPYKAWKLTDEDWRNRQKWDLYEEAINDMLLKTSTLTAPWTIVEGDCKWYARVKALRTLVDALSEGLNYRPPDPMTAADNGDEDEADPKKKTKKRKKGIEESAGATDKKKKKKE
;
A
#
# COMPACT_ATOMS: atom_id res chain seq x y z
N MET A 1 4.55 13.15 -22.06
CA MET A 1 4.87 12.52 -20.77
C MET A 1 5.57 11.19 -21.00
N VAL A 2 4.94 10.22 -21.68
CA VAL A 2 5.53 8.90 -21.93
C VAL A 2 6.87 9.04 -22.68
N ASP A 3 6.97 9.91 -23.66
CA ASP A 3 8.20 10.18 -24.43
C ASP A 3 9.37 10.70 -23.58
N PHE A 4 9.10 11.16 -22.35
CA PHE A 4 10.10 11.57 -21.37
C PHE A 4 10.44 10.47 -20.34
N GLY A 5 10.05 9.22 -20.61
CA GLY A 5 10.29 8.09 -19.71
C GLY A 5 9.35 8.01 -18.49
N SER A 6 8.26 8.76 -18.48
CA SER A 6 7.26 8.66 -17.39
C SER A 6 6.40 7.41 -17.57
N VAL A 7 6.24 6.64 -16.49
CA VAL A 7 5.26 5.54 -16.43
C VAL A 7 3.89 6.13 -16.09
N LEU A 8 2.94 6.01 -17.02
CA LEU A 8 1.59 6.53 -16.86
C LEU A 8 0.60 5.38 -16.70
N VAL A 9 -0.01 5.29 -15.52
CA VAL A 9 -1.04 4.29 -15.21
C VAL A 9 -2.38 5.00 -15.02
N LYS A 10 -3.41 4.57 -15.75
CA LYS A 10 -4.76 5.14 -15.69
C LYS A 10 -5.72 4.11 -15.14
N PHE A 11 -6.41 4.47 -14.05
CA PHE A 11 -7.43 3.63 -13.44
C PHE A 11 -8.82 4.22 -13.58
N TRP A 12 -9.77 3.39 -13.97
CA TRP A 12 -11.18 3.65 -13.82
C TRP A 12 -11.75 2.69 -12.78
N ILE A 13 -12.14 3.21 -11.59
CA ILE A 13 -12.73 2.39 -10.53
C ILE A 13 -14.24 2.40 -10.76
N HIS A 14 -14.76 1.26 -11.21
CA HIS A 14 -16.16 1.07 -11.50
C HIS A 14 -16.86 0.31 -10.36
N ILE A 15 -18.05 0.78 -10.00
CA ILE A 15 -18.97 0.07 -9.12
C ILE A 15 -20.32 -0.06 -9.81
N SER A 16 -21.08 -1.09 -9.44
CA SER A 16 -22.46 -1.23 -9.93
C SER A 16 -23.39 -0.17 -9.35
N LYS A 17 -24.47 0.11 -10.04
CA LYS A 17 -25.50 1.06 -9.60
C LYS A 17 -26.13 0.63 -8.27
N GLU A 18 -26.25 -0.67 -8.06
CA GLU A 18 -26.75 -1.30 -6.84
C GLU A 18 -25.80 -1.13 -5.69
N GLU A 19 -24.53 -1.39 -5.90
CA GLU A 19 -23.48 -1.21 -4.87
C GLU A 19 -23.36 0.27 -4.48
N GLN A 20 -23.47 1.20 -5.43
CA GLN A 20 -23.49 2.63 -5.11
C GLN A 20 -24.61 2.97 -4.14
N LEU A 21 -25.83 2.47 -4.42
CA LEU A 21 -27.01 2.71 -3.56
C LEU A 21 -26.77 2.15 -2.15
N THR A 22 -26.32 0.92 -2.07
CA THR A 22 -25.98 0.25 -0.79
C THR A 22 -24.97 1.09 0.01
N ARG A 23 -23.97 1.64 -0.65
CA ARG A 23 -22.98 2.52 0.00
C ARG A 23 -23.56 3.85 0.44
N PHE A 24 -24.48 4.43 -0.32
CA PHE A 24 -25.17 5.67 0.05
C PHE A 24 -26.01 5.46 1.29
N GLN A 25 -26.81 4.41 1.32
CA GLN A 25 -27.65 4.03 2.47
C GLN A 25 -26.77 3.79 3.72
N GLY A 26 -25.73 2.99 3.60
CA GLY A 26 -24.82 2.75 4.72
C GLY A 26 -24.07 4.00 5.23
N ARG A 27 -23.85 5.02 4.38
CA ARG A 27 -23.33 6.33 4.82
C ARG A 27 -24.38 7.12 5.55
N GLN A 28 -25.62 7.12 5.08
CA GLN A 28 -26.73 7.84 5.66
C GLN A 28 -27.07 7.31 7.06
N GLU A 29 -27.03 6.00 7.25
CA GLU A 29 -27.29 5.33 8.53
C GLU A 29 -26.15 5.50 9.55
N THR A 30 -24.97 5.90 9.09
CA THR A 30 -23.78 6.04 9.95
C THR A 30 -23.54 7.52 10.28
N PRO A 31 -23.80 8.00 11.51
CA PRO A 31 -23.77 9.43 11.84
C PRO A 31 -22.45 10.14 11.48
N TYR A 32 -21.31 9.51 11.76
CA TYR A 32 -20.00 10.08 11.46
C TYR A 32 -19.59 9.97 9.97
N LYS A 33 -20.44 9.37 9.12
CA LYS A 33 -20.23 9.27 7.66
C LYS A 33 -21.28 10.03 6.86
N ALA A 34 -22.39 10.44 7.48
CA ALA A 34 -23.51 11.09 6.80
C ALA A 34 -23.07 12.35 6.05
N TRP A 35 -22.13 13.12 6.61
CA TRP A 35 -21.57 14.32 5.99
C TRP A 35 -20.85 14.07 4.64
N LYS A 36 -20.51 12.80 4.34
CA LYS A 36 -19.87 12.41 3.06
C LYS A 36 -20.87 12.19 1.94
N LEU A 37 -22.16 12.29 2.22
CA LEU A 37 -23.22 12.13 1.24
C LEU A 37 -23.87 13.49 1.02
N THR A 38 -23.88 13.96 -0.21
CA THR A 38 -24.39 15.26 -0.61
C THR A 38 -25.58 15.10 -1.57
N ASP A 39 -26.37 16.16 -1.74
CA ASP A 39 -27.44 16.18 -2.74
C ASP A 39 -26.91 16.02 -4.17
N GLU A 40 -25.65 16.41 -4.39
CA GLU A 40 -24.95 16.21 -5.67
C GLU A 40 -24.78 14.73 -6.00
N ASP A 41 -24.47 13.90 -5.00
CA ASP A 41 -24.32 12.45 -5.20
C ASP A 41 -25.64 11.83 -5.69
N TRP A 42 -26.78 12.27 -5.13
CA TRP A 42 -28.09 11.81 -5.57
C TRP A 42 -28.46 12.30 -6.98
N ARG A 43 -28.17 13.55 -7.30
CA ARG A 43 -28.38 14.10 -8.65
C ARG A 43 -27.52 13.37 -9.68
N ASN A 44 -26.27 13.07 -9.36
CA ASN A 44 -25.38 12.34 -10.23
C ASN A 44 -25.88 10.91 -10.46
N ARG A 45 -26.38 10.24 -9.41
CA ARG A 45 -26.99 8.92 -9.54
C ARG A 45 -28.19 8.90 -10.49
N GLN A 46 -29.01 9.94 -10.52
CA GLN A 46 -30.14 10.04 -11.46
C GLN A 46 -29.70 10.10 -12.93
N LYS A 47 -28.48 10.57 -13.17
CA LYS A 47 -27.87 10.67 -14.51
C LYS A 47 -26.95 9.49 -14.82
N TRP A 48 -27.15 8.34 -14.21
CA TRP A 48 -26.26 7.18 -14.33
C TRP A 48 -25.99 6.80 -15.78
N ASP A 49 -27.02 6.70 -16.60
CA ASP A 49 -26.92 6.26 -18.00
C ASP A 49 -26.11 7.25 -18.86
N LEU A 50 -26.25 8.54 -18.60
CA LEU A 50 -25.44 9.59 -19.25
C LEU A 50 -23.97 9.52 -18.82
N TYR A 51 -23.72 9.20 -17.56
CA TYR A 51 -22.35 8.99 -17.09
C TYR A 51 -21.73 7.73 -17.71
N GLU A 52 -22.48 6.66 -17.84
CA GLU A 52 -22.02 5.42 -18.48
C GLU A 52 -21.62 5.65 -19.94
N GLU A 53 -22.43 6.39 -20.70
CA GLU A 53 -22.12 6.79 -22.07
C GLU A 53 -20.83 7.64 -22.12
N ALA A 54 -20.73 8.64 -21.27
CA ALA A 54 -19.55 9.52 -21.22
C ALA A 54 -18.28 8.76 -20.81
N ILE A 55 -18.40 7.78 -19.92
CA ILE A 55 -17.27 6.93 -19.49
C ILE A 55 -16.82 6.03 -20.65
N ASN A 56 -17.75 5.40 -21.36
CA ASN A 56 -17.43 4.58 -22.51
C ASN A 56 -16.71 5.40 -23.59
N ASP A 57 -17.18 6.59 -23.86
CA ASP A 57 -16.53 7.54 -24.77
C ASP A 57 -15.12 7.91 -24.30
N MET A 58 -14.95 8.19 -23.03
CA MET A 58 -13.64 8.49 -22.45
C MET A 58 -12.68 7.31 -22.60
N LEU A 59 -13.13 6.11 -22.25
CA LEU A 59 -12.30 4.90 -22.35
C LEU A 59 -11.88 4.62 -23.80
N LEU A 60 -12.81 4.74 -24.74
CA LEU A 60 -12.54 4.51 -26.16
C LEU A 60 -11.62 5.58 -26.76
N LYS A 61 -11.89 6.86 -26.47
CA LYS A 61 -11.20 7.98 -27.12
C LYS A 61 -9.84 8.30 -26.49
N THR A 62 -9.60 7.90 -25.25
CA THR A 62 -8.39 8.26 -24.52
C THR A 62 -7.51 7.07 -24.09
N SER A 63 -7.89 5.84 -24.46
CA SER A 63 -7.03 4.68 -24.28
C SER A 63 -5.95 4.66 -25.38
N THR A 64 -4.68 4.55 -24.99
CA THR A 64 -3.56 4.47 -25.92
C THR A 64 -2.76 3.20 -25.67
N LEU A 65 -1.99 2.75 -26.66
CA LEU A 65 -1.12 1.59 -26.51
C LEU A 65 -0.09 1.76 -25.38
N THR A 66 0.43 2.97 -25.21
CA THR A 66 1.46 3.30 -24.21
C THR A 66 0.87 3.61 -22.83
N ALA A 67 -0.40 3.91 -22.73
CA ALA A 67 -1.09 4.20 -21.48
C ALA A 67 -2.57 3.78 -21.59
N PRO A 68 -2.87 2.49 -21.56
CA PRO A 68 -4.24 2.00 -21.57
C PRO A 68 -4.96 2.31 -20.27
N TRP A 69 -6.30 2.35 -20.32
CA TRP A 69 -7.11 2.37 -19.12
C TRP A 69 -7.21 0.97 -18.51
N THR A 70 -7.01 0.89 -17.20
CA THR A 70 -7.30 -0.31 -16.41
C THR A 70 -8.61 -0.11 -15.67
N ILE A 71 -9.61 -0.93 -16.00
CA ILE A 71 -10.87 -0.95 -15.26
C ILE A 71 -10.68 -1.79 -14.00
N VAL A 72 -11.00 -1.19 -12.85
CA VAL A 72 -10.92 -1.84 -11.54
C VAL A 72 -12.33 -2.00 -10.99
N GLU A 73 -12.77 -3.23 -10.83
CA GLU A 73 -14.08 -3.58 -10.28
C GLU A 73 -14.10 -3.25 -8.79
N GLY A 74 -14.90 -2.26 -8.42
CA GLY A 74 -14.89 -1.66 -7.09
C GLY A 74 -15.97 -2.18 -6.14
N ASP A 75 -16.84 -3.09 -6.55
CA ASP A 75 -17.88 -3.66 -5.71
C ASP A 75 -17.27 -4.39 -4.50
N CYS A 76 -16.25 -5.22 -4.76
CA CYS A 76 -15.41 -5.75 -3.70
C CYS A 76 -14.19 -4.85 -3.45
N LYS A 77 -14.18 -4.12 -2.32
CA LYS A 77 -13.09 -3.19 -1.98
C LYS A 77 -11.72 -3.86 -1.84
N TRP A 78 -11.68 -5.08 -1.34
CA TRP A 78 -10.42 -5.82 -1.19
C TRP A 78 -9.84 -6.21 -2.53
N TYR A 79 -10.69 -6.74 -3.42
CA TYR A 79 -10.30 -7.05 -4.79
C TYR A 79 -9.77 -5.82 -5.53
N ALA A 80 -10.52 -4.71 -5.46
CA ALA A 80 -10.12 -3.46 -6.10
C ALA A 80 -8.75 -2.97 -5.64
N ARG A 81 -8.47 -3.03 -4.34
CA ARG A 81 -7.16 -2.64 -3.77
C ARG A 81 -6.04 -3.52 -4.29
N VAL A 82 -6.23 -4.84 -4.25
CA VAL A 82 -5.22 -5.79 -4.72
C VAL A 82 -4.98 -5.62 -6.22
N LYS A 83 -6.05 -5.51 -7.02
CA LYS A 83 -5.94 -5.30 -8.47
C LYS A 83 -5.19 -4.02 -8.80
N ALA A 84 -5.56 -2.90 -8.17
CA ALA A 84 -4.90 -1.61 -8.41
C ALA A 84 -3.41 -1.65 -8.03
N LEU A 85 -3.06 -2.22 -6.86
CA LEU A 85 -1.67 -2.33 -6.43
C LEU A 85 -0.86 -3.26 -7.34
N ARG A 86 -1.42 -4.41 -7.72
CA ARG A 86 -0.75 -5.34 -8.66
C ARG A 86 -0.47 -4.67 -9.99
N THR A 87 -1.50 -4.04 -10.60
CA THR A 87 -1.32 -3.32 -11.87
C THR A 87 -0.26 -2.22 -11.76
N LEU A 88 -0.21 -1.51 -10.63
CA LEU A 88 0.81 -0.47 -10.41
C LEU A 88 2.21 -1.07 -10.32
N VAL A 89 2.39 -2.16 -9.57
CA VAL A 89 3.67 -2.86 -9.44
C VAL A 89 4.12 -3.40 -10.79
N ASP A 90 3.22 -4.04 -11.56
CA ASP A 90 3.53 -4.59 -12.88
C ASP A 90 3.97 -3.47 -13.84
N ALA A 91 3.23 -2.37 -13.90
CA ALA A 91 3.55 -1.23 -14.76
C ALA A 91 4.89 -0.57 -14.38
N LEU A 92 5.19 -0.44 -13.08
CA LEU A 92 6.48 0.08 -12.62
C LEU A 92 7.62 -0.89 -12.90
N SER A 93 7.40 -2.18 -12.69
CA SER A 93 8.41 -3.23 -12.97
C SER A 93 8.80 -3.24 -14.45
N GLU A 94 7.80 -3.13 -15.33
CA GLU A 94 8.01 -3.06 -16.78
C GLU A 94 8.68 -1.72 -17.17
N GLY A 95 8.11 -0.60 -16.74
CA GLY A 95 8.59 0.73 -17.13
C GLY A 95 9.98 1.08 -16.58
N LEU A 96 10.37 0.52 -15.44
CA LEU A 96 11.70 0.72 -14.82
C LEU A 96 12.66 -0.44 -15.11
N ASN A 97 12.22 -1.48 -15.82
CA ASN A 97 12.96 -2.73 -16.03
C ASN A 97 13.49 -3.31 -14.69
N TYR A 98 12.65 -3.27 -13.66
CA TYR A 98 12.97 -3.70 -12.30
C TYR A 98 11.95 -4.74 -11.83
N ARG A 99 12.43 -5.89 -11.37
CA ARG A 99 11.60 -6.89 -10.69
C ARG A 99 11.87 -6.84 -9.18
N PRO A 100 10.87 -6.55 -8.35
CA PRO A 100 11.04 -6.65 -6.91
C PRO A 100 11.38 -8.10 -6.53
N PRO A 101 12.23 -8.32 -5.52
CA PRO A 101 12.49 -9.66 -5.00
C PRO A 101 11.18 -10.28 -4.49
N ASP A 102 11.07 -11.60 -4.65
CA ASP A 102 9.91 -12.33 -4.13
C ASP A 102 9.88 -12.17 -2.60
N PRO A 103 8.75 -11.71 -2.02
CA PRO A 103 8.63 -11.53 -0.57
C PRO A 103 8.85 -12.81 0.22
N MET A 104 8.66 -14.00 -0.38
CA MET A 104 8.96 -15.29 0.25
C MET A 104 10.47 -15.56 0.33
N THR A 105 11.26 -15.03 -0.60
CA THR A 105 12.74 -15.20 -0.59
C THR A 105 13.44 -14.08 0.17
N ALA A 106 12.80 -12.91 0.30
CA ALA A 106 13.36 -11.78 1.05
C ALA A 106 13.36 -12.03 2.58
N ALA A 107 12.47 -12.88 3.07
CA ALA A 107 12.40 -13.20 4.51
C ALA A 107 13.55 -14.10 4.98
N ASP A 108 14.20 -14.85 4.07
CA ASP A 108 15.29 -15.79 4.43
C ASP A 108 16.69 -15.12 4.39
N ASN A 109 16.79 -13.90 3.85
CA ASN A 109 18.06 -13.15 3.76
C ASN A 109 18.19 -12.05 4.82
N GLY A 110 17.31 -12.03 5.82
CA GLY A 110 17.20 -10.95 6.81
C GLY A 110 18.16 -11.05 8.01
N ASP A 111 18.94 -12.12 8.18
CA ASP A 111 19.76 -12.34 9.38
C ASP A 111 21.28 -12.44 9.13
N GLU A 112 21.78 -12.06 7.97
CA GLU A 112 23.21 -11.78 7.80
C GLU A 112 23.47 -10.28 8.00
N ASP A 113 23.12 -9.79 9.19
CA ASP A 113 23.63 -8.52 9.68
C ASP A 113 25.17 -8.61 9.73
N GLU A 114 25.83 -7.81 8.92
CA GLU A 114 27.22 -7.46 9.07
C GLU A 114 27.48 -7.12 10.55
N ALA A 115 28.03 -8.06 11.26
CA ALA A 115 28.45 -7.88 12.64
C ALA A 115 29.57 -6.85 12.67
N ASP A 116 29.23 -5.56 12.89
CA ASP A 116 30.18 -4.47 13.10
C ASP A 116 31.20 -4.93 14.17
N PRO A 117 32.49 -5.11 13.81
CA PRO A 117 33.50 -5.64 14.72
C PRO A 117 33.71 -4.76 15.96
N LYS A 118 33.24 -3.49 15.91
CA LYS A 118 33.31 -2.54 17.04
C LYS A 118 32.28 -2.81 18.16
N LYS A 119 31.20 -3.55 17.90
CA LYS A 119 30.24 -3.93 18.97
C LYS A 119 30.72 -5.10 19.83
N LYS A 120 31.59 -5.97 19.32
CA LYS A 120 32.13 -7.11 20.12
C LYS A 120 33.10 -6.69 21.22
N THR A 121 33.82 -5.58 21.02
CA THR A 121 34.76 -5.05 22.05
C THR A 121 34.07 -4.38 23.20
N LYS A 122 32.90 -3.77 23.02
CA LYS A 122 32.14 -3.11 24.09
C LYS A 122 31.42 -4.09 25.03
N LYS A 123 30.98 -5.25 24.49
CA LYS A 123 30.35 -6.32 25.31
C LYS A 123 31.37 -7.08 26.16
N ARG A 124 32.62 -7.22 25.67
CA ARG A 124 33.69 -7.88 26.44
C ARG A 124 34.22 -7.02 27.60
N LYS A 125 34.30 -5.68 27.46
CA LYS A 125 34.68 -4.78 28.53
C LYS A 125 33.62 -4.71 29.65
N LYS A 126 32.31 -4.76 29.31
CA LYS A 126 31.25 -4.74 30.32
C LYS A 126 31.15 -6.03 31.14
N GLY A 127 31.50 -7.19 30.57
CA GLY A 127 31.53 -8.47 31.25
C GLY A 127 32.72 -8.61 32.22
N ILE A 128 33.82 -7.89 31.99
CA ILE A 128 35.00 -7.92 32.84
C ILE A 128 34.80 -6.96 34.07
N GLU A 129 34.10 -5.86 33.90
CA GLU A 129 33.81 -4.94 35.04
C GLU A 129 32.75 -5.51 35.98
N GLU A 130 31.77 -6.30 35.51
CA GLU A 130 30.79 -6.97 36.38
C GLU A 130 31.39 -8.14 37.17
N SER A 131 32.44 -8.83 36.68
CA SER A 131 33.10 -9.90 37.39
C SER A 131 34.09 -9.38 38.46
N ALA A 132 34.65 -8.18 38.28
CA ALA A 132 35.55 -7.55 39.27
C ALA A 132 34.80 -6.93 40.46
N GLY A 133 33.54 -6.47 40.26
CA GLY A 133 32.71 -5.89 41.32
C GLY A 133 32.08 -6.92 42.28
N ALA A 134 32.01 -8.19 41.87
CA ALA A 134 31.35 -9.24 42.66
C ALA A 134 32.28 -9.84 43.77
N THR A 135 33.60 -9.70 43.64
CA THR A 135 34.57 -10.26 44.61
C THR A 135 34.83 -9.36 45.80
N ASP A 136 34.63 -8.04 45.68
CA ASP A 136 34.90 -7.09 46.74
C ASP A 136 33.76 -6.96 47.79
N LYS A 137 32.53 -7.34 47.42
CA LYS A 137 31.39 -7.35 48.37
C LYS A 137 31.34 -8.56 49.31
N LYS A 138 32.14 -9.61 49.05
CA LYS A 138 32.18 -10.79 49.93
C LYS A 138 33.20 -10.70 51.05
N LYS A 139 34.15 -9.75 51.00
CA LYS A 139 35.18 -9.55 52.05
C LYS A 139 34.77 -8.62 53.18
N LYS A 140 33.73 -7.78 53.02
CA LYS A 140 33.23 -6.84 54.03
C LYS A 140 32.11 -7.36 54.94
N LYS A 141 31.79 -8.63 54.92
CA LYS A 141 30.73 -9.24 55.76
C LYS A 141 31.24 -10.33 56.71
N LYS A 142 32.55 -10.34 56.98
CA LYS A 142 33.18 -11.25 57.93
C LYS A 142 34.25 -10.54 58.85
N GLU A 143 33.94 -9.32 59.30
CA GLU A 143 34.53 -8.70 60.50
C GLU A 143 33.39 -8.12 61.30
#